data_3882637ac35555de9318e1941e8bf8b1
#
_entry.id   3882637ac35555de9318e1941e8bf8b1
#
_cell.length_a   1.000
_cell.length_b   1.000
_cell.length_c   1.000
_cell.angle_alpha   90.00
_cell.angle_beta   90.00
_cell.angle_gamma   90.00
#
_symmetry.space_group_name_H-M   'P 1'
#
loop_
_entity.id
_entity.type
_entity.pdbx_description
1 polymer ?
#
loop_
_entity_poly.entity_id
_entity_poly.type
_entity_poly.pdbx_seq_one_letter_code
_entity_poly.pdbx_strand_id
1 'polypeptide(L)'
;GFFMQLNLADIPSIAENPLPASGLLSFFVHDDYDVKDSSVLHFPNVDDLRKIKKPAEEEFACPDLFYDSTPHHVEFEAAIDLPGYGSDFFWEVTEAAGDKKAGDRYLDLASELQHGSNAKRVIGQLLGYHSDLIENMREAAVDHDPRKSTVDNWRLLWRIDSNFEVGLVVGDMGNFFVLIHEDDLGQPDFEKTHTVLET
;
A
#
# COMPACT_ATOMS: atom_id res chain seq x y z
N GLY A 1 2.43 -14.08 9.68
CA GLY A 1 0.98 -14.36 9.73
C GLY A 1 0.22 -13.77 8.54
N PHE A 2 -0.99 -14.24 8.29
CA PHE A 2 -1.89 -13.64 7.31
C PHE A 2 -2.36 -12.28 7.82
N PHE A 3 -2.23 -11.26 6.99
CA PHE A 3 -2.58 -9.90 7.35
C PHE A 3 -3.88 -9.45 6.66
N MET A 4 -3.91 -9.43 5.34
CA MET A 4 -5.08 -9.04 4.57
C MET A 4 -5.10 -9.70 3.19
N GLN A 5 -6.26 -9.62 2.55
CA GLN A 5 -6.41 -10.02 1.15
C GLN A 5 -7.32 -9.05 0.41
N LEU A 6 -7.03 -8.86 -0.88
CA LEU A 6 -7.79 -8.01 -1.78
C LEU A 6 -8.25 -8.84 -2.99
N ASN A 7 -9.54 -8.77 -3.30
CA ASN A 7 -10.05 -9.34 -4.53
C ASN A 7 -9.93 -8.31 -5.65
N LEU A 8 -9.09 -8.58 -6.63
CA LEU A 8 -8.81 -7.67 -7.74
C LEU A 8 -10.04 -7.36 -8.60
N ALA A 9 -11.01 -8.27 -8.62
CA ALA A 9 -12.29 -8.06 -9.34
C ALA A 9 -13.18 -6.99 -8.66
N ASP A 10 -12.93 -6.66 -7.39
CA ASP A 10 -13.70 -5.66 -6.65
C ASP A 10 -13.12 -4.24 -6.82
N ILE A 11 -11.95 -4.11 -7.47
CA ILE A 11 -11.33 -2.82 -7.75
C ILE A 11 -12.17 -2.06 -8.77
N PRO A 12 -12.55 -0.80 -8.51
CA PRO A 12 -13.25 0.03 -9.49
C PRO A 12 -12.49 0.13 -10.81
N SER A 13 -13.20 0.23 -11.91
CA SER A 13 -12.59 0.46 -13.21
C SER A 13 -11.92 1.84 -13.23
N ILE A 14 -10.61 1.85 -13.28
CA ILE A 14 -9.79 3.06 -13.42
C ILE A 14 -9.02 3.00 -14.74
N ALA A 15 -8.73 4.16 -15.29
CA ALA A 15 -7.90 4.25 -16.50
C ALA A 15 -6.51 3.70 -16.21
N GLU A 16 -5.98 2.92 -17.15
CA GLU A 16 -4.60 2.40 -17.09
C GLU A 16 -4.29 1.58 -15.82
N ASN A 17 -5.28 0.82 -15.31
CA ASN A 17 -5.03 -0.08 -14.18
C ASN A 17 -3.97 -1.13 -14.56
N PRO A 18 -2.79 -1.12 -13.92
CA PRO A 18 -1.71 -2.03 -14.25
C PRO A 18 -1.88 -3.42 -13.61
N LEU A 19 -2.85 -3.59 -12.70
CA LEU A 19 -3.07 -4.84 -11.98
C LEU A 19 -3.87 -5.83 -12.83
N PRO A 20 -3.71 -7.15 -12.59
CA PRO A 20 -4.60 -8.15 -13.18
C PRO A 20 -6.07 -7.85 -12.88
N ALA A 21 -6.95 -8.14 -13.84
CA ALA A 21 -8.38 -7.85 -13.72
C ALA A 21 -9.12 -8.76 -12.72
N SER A 22 -8.48 -9.83 -12.25
CA SER A 22 -9.07 -10.80 -11.33
C SER A 22 -8.01 -11.55 -10.53
N GLY A 23 -8.45 -12.25 -9.49
CA GLY A 23 -7.62 -12.99 -8.57
C GLY A 23 -7.62 -12.37 -7.18
N LEU A 24 -6.92 -13.02 -6.25
CA LEU A 24 -6.70 -12.51 -4.90
C LEU A 24 -5.22 -12.14 -4.71
N LEU A 25 -4.97 -10.96 -4.19
CA LEU A 25 -3.70 -10.62 -3.57
C LEU A 25 -3.81 -10.84 -2.07
N SER A 26 -2.90 -11.63 -1.51
CA SER A 26 -2.86 -11.90 -0.08
C SER A 26 -1.53 -11.43 0.48
N PHE A 27 -1.59 -10.65 1.54
CA PHE A 27 -0.43 -10.10 2.22
C PHE A 27 -0.19 -10.83 3.53
N PHE A 28 1.05 -11.24 3.72
CA PHE A 28 1.53 -11.93 4.91
C PHE A 28 2.68 -11.16 5.52
N VAL A 29 2.64 -10.97 6.81
CA VAL A 29 3.67 -10.27 7.59
C VAL A 29 4.30 -11.25 8.58
N HIS A 30 5.59 -11.12 8.83
CA HIS A 30 6.27 -11.87 9.88
C HIS A 30 5.89 -11.32 11.28
N ASP A 31 6.00 -12.15 12.31
CA ASP A 31 5.49 -11.87 13.64
C ASP A 31 6.38 -10.97 14.50
N ASP A 32 7.64 -10.75 14.10
CA ASP A 32 8.61 -9.94 14.83
C ASP A 32 8.83 -8.53 14.23
N TYR A 33 7.86 -8.06 13.42
CA TYR A 33 8.00 -6.82 12.64
C TYR A 33 9.16 -6.81 11.64
N ASP A 34 9.79 -7.95 11.38
CA ASP A 34 10.75 -8.04 10.28
C ASP A 34 10.00 -8.09 8.95
N VAL A 35 9.73 -6.88 8.44
CA VAL A 35 9.01 -6.70 7.17
C VAL A 35 9.76 -7.27 5.96
N LYS A 36 11.05 -7.61 6.11
CA LYS A 36 11.85 -8.24 5.04
C LYS A 36 11.32 -9.62 4.65
N ASP A 37 10.68 -10.30 5.61
CA ASP A 37 10.09 -11.61 5.40
C ASP A 37 8.58 -11.53 5.05
N SER A 38 8.06 -10.33 4.81
CA SER A 38 6.69 -10.18 4.33
C SER A 38 6.56 -10.68 2.89
N SER A 39 5.38 -11.15 2.53
CA SER A 39 5.13 -11.73 1.22
C SER A 39 3.77 -11.31 0.67
N VAL A 40 3.74 -11.01 -0.62
CA VAL A 40 2.51 -10.82 -1.38
C VAL A 40 2.32 -11.99 -2.33
N LEU A 41 1.23 -12.72 -2.16
CA LEU A 41 0.91 -13.87 -3.00
C LEU A 41 -0.29 -13.54 -3.88
N HIS A 42 -0.18 -13.86 -5.17
CA HIS A 42 -1.28 -13.72 -6.13
C HIS A 42 -1.88 -15.09 -6.44
N PHE A 43 -3.19 -15.20 -6.25
CA PHE A 43 -3.98 -16.37 -6.61
C PHE A 43 -4.91 -16.00 -7.78
N PRO A 44 -4.51 -16.32 -9.03
CA PRO A 44 -5.26 -15.87 -10.21
C PRO A 44 -6.64 -16.53 -10.34
N ASN A 45 -6.82 -17.73 -9.77
CA ASN A 45 -8.08 -18.45 -9.78
C ASN A 45 -8.60 -18.66 -8.36
N VAL A 46 -9.58 -17.86 -7.95
CA VAL A 46 -10.18 -17.94 -6.61
C VAL A 46 -10.99 -19.22 -6.37
N ASP A 47 -11.47 -19.87 -7.45
CA ASP A 47 -12.25 -21.10 -7.35
C ASP A 47 -11.40 -22.30 -6.89
N ASP A 48 -10.08 -22.22 -7.05
CA ASP A 48 -9.15 -23.24 -6.57
C ASP A 48 -8.84 -23.11 -5.07
N LEU A 49 -9.21 -22.00 -4.47
CA LEU A 49 -8.96 -21.73 -3.06
C LEU A 49 -9.97 -22.45 -2.17
N ARG A 50 -9.50 -22.94 -1.05
CA ARG A 50 -10.33 -23.58 -0.03
C ARG A 50 -10.20 -22.86 1.28
N LYS A 51 -11.34 -22.60 1.92
CA LYS A 51 -11.33 -22.09 3.29
C LYS A 51 -10.70 -23.15 4.21
N ILE A 52 -9.57 -22.80 4.80
CA ILE A 52 -8.94 -23.63 5.83
C ILE A 52 -9.46 -23.23 7.20
N LYS A 53 -9.44 -24.17 8.14
CA LYS A 53 -9.72 -23.86 9.52
C LYS A 53 -8.57 -22.99 10.06
N LYS A 54 -8.93 -21.93 10.81
CA LYS A 54 -7.92 -21.10 11.50
C LYS A 54 -7.01 -22.04 12.31
N PRO A 55 -5.68 -22.00 12.13
CA PRO A 55 -4.75 -22.73 12.98
C PRO A 55 -4.90 -22.33 14.46
N ALA A 56 -4.31 -23.10 15.36
CA ALA A 56 -4.31 -22.75 16.79
C ALA A 56 -3.59 -21.39 16.99
N GLU A 57 -4.03 -20.62 18.00
CA GLU A 57 -3.47 -19.28 18.26
C GLU A 57 -1.94 -19.28 18.41
N GLU A 58 -1.37 -20.38 18.89
CA GLU A 58 0.07 -20.58 19.04
C GLU A 58 0.83 -20.66 17.70
N GLU A 59 0.12 -20.92 16.59
CA GLU A 59 0.69 -21.01 15.23
C GLU A 59 0.43 -19.75 14.39
N PHE A 60 -0.33 -18.80 14.95
CA PHE A 60 -0.74 -17.57 14.26
C PHE A 60 -0.41 -16.36 15.12
N ALA A 61 0.83 -15.95 15.07
CA ALA A 61 1.21 -14.77 15.81
C ALA A 61 1.60 -13.63 14.88
N CYS A 62 0.67 -12.69 14.66
CA CYS A 62 0.97 -11.27 14.63
C CYS A 62 0.19 -10.63 15.80
N PRO A 63 0.44 -11.04 17.04
CA PRO A 63 -0.35 -10.55 18.19
C PRO A 63 -0.19 -9.05 18.41
N ASP A 64 0.94 -8.49 17.98
CA ASP A 64 1.30 -7.10 18.23
C ASP A 64 0.79 -6.12 17.18
N LEU A 65 0.32 -6.61 16.03
CA LEU A 65 -0.27 -5.76 14.97
C LEU A 65 -1.76 -5.51 15.16
N PHE A 66 -2.46 -6.45 15.80
CA PHE A 66 -3.89 -6.36 16.03
C PHE A 66 -4.19 -6.52 17.51
N TYR A 67 -4.73 -5.50 18.14
CA TYR A 67 -5.33 -5.66 19.46
C TYR A 67 -6.78 -6.19 19.39
N ASP A 68 -7.40 -6.18 18.21
CA ASP A 68 -8.66 -6.87 17.91
C ASP A 68 -8.49 -7.63 16.58
N SER A 69 -8.54 -8.97 16.66
CA SER A 69 -8.39 -9.85 15.49
C SER A 69 -9.72 -10.11 14.75
N THR A 70 -10.73 -9.29 14.95
CA THR A 70 -12.00 -9.40 14.22
C THR A 70 -11.77 -9.08 12.74
N PRO A 71 -12.10 -9.99 11.80
CA PRO A 71 -11.99 -9.69 10.38
C PRO A 71 -12.93 -8.56 9.96
N HIS A 72 -12.40 -7.60 9.22
CA HIS A 72 -13.16 -6.51 8.63
C HIS A 72 -13.23 -6.66 7.12
N HIS A 73 -14.38 -6.33 6.54
CA HIS A 73 -14.55 -6.21 5.11
C HIS A 73 -14.06 -4.83 4.67
N VAL A 74 -13.29 -4.79 3.58
CA VAL A 74 -12.84 -3.53 2.96
C VAL A 74 -13.52 -3.35 1.61
N GLU A 75 -13.82 -2.12 1.26
CA GLU A 75 -14.39 -1.70 -0.01
C GLU A 75 -13.42 -0.75 -0.71
N PHE A 76 -13.41 -0.79 -2.04
CA PHE A 76 -12.59 0.10 -2.84
C PHE A 76 -13.40 1.30 -3.30
N GLU A 77 -12.80 2.48 -3.19
CA GLU A 77 -13.29 3.71 -3.79
C GLU A 77 -12.18 4.29 -4.68
N ALA A 78 -12.54 4.67 -5.91
CA ALA A 78 -11.59 5.32 -6.80
C ALA A 78 -11.35 6.76 -6.33
N ALA A 79 -10.09 7.15 -6.20
CA ALA A 79 -9.68 8.48 -5.80
C ALA A 79 -8.67 9.05 -6.81
N ILE A 80 -8.54 10.37 -6.83
CA ILE A 80 -7.47 11.05 -7.54
C ILE A 80 -6.37 11.31 -6.53
N ASP A 81 -5.19 10.79 -6.81
CA ASP A 81 -4.02 11.00 -5.99
C ASP A 81 -3.03 11.90 -6.72
N LEU A 82 -2.46 12.85 -6.00
CA LEU A 82 -1.46 13.79 -6.51
C LEU A 82 -0.11 13.51 -5.85
N PRO A 83 1.00 13.74 -6.60
CA PRO A 83 2.34 13.66 -6.01
C PRO A 83 2.44 14.48 -4.72
N GLY A 84 3.06 13.90 -3.68
CA GLY A 84 3.15 14.52 -2.36
C GLY A 84 4.02 15.78 -2.31
N TYR A 85 4.05 16.38 -1.12
CA TYR A 85 4.98 17.46 -0.78
C TYR A 85 6.42 17.02 -1.05
N GLY A 86 7.27 17.87 -1.61
CA GLY A 86 8.69 17.59 -1.88
C GLY A 86 8.95 16.94 -3.22
N SER A 87 7.93 16.38 -3.89
CA SER A 87 8.10 15.83 -5.24
C SER A 87 8.48 16.93 -6.26
N ASP A 88 9.20 16.57 -7.30
CA ASP A 88 9.53 17.49 -8.39
C ASP A 88 8.28 18.14 -8.97
N PHE A 89 7.21 17.37 -9.14
CA PHE A 89 5.91 17.88 -9.61
C PHE A 89 5.32 18.93 -8.66
N PHE A 90 5.38 18.71 -7.35
CA PHE A 90 4.93 19.69 -6.35
C PHE A 90 5.69 21.01 -6.49
N TRP A 91 7.02 20.94 -6.63
CA TRP A 91 7.85 22.13 -6.76
C TRP A 91 7.59 22.85 -8.09
N GLU A 92 7.52 22.13 -9.20
CA GLU A 92 7.22 22.71 -10.54
C GLU A 92 5.89 23.48 -10.52
N VAL A 93 4.83 22.88 -9.98
CA VAL A 93 3.49 23.48 -9.97
C VAL A 93 3.44 24.68 -9.02
N THR A 94 4.05 24.60 -7.85
CA THR A 94 4.01 25.68 -6.85
C THR A 94 4.91 26.86 -7.25
N GLU A 95 6.06 26.60 -7.87
CA GLU A 95 6.92 27.66 -8.43
C GLU A 95 6.26 28.36 -9.62
N ALA A 96 5.65 27.59 -10.54
CA ALA A 96 4.94 28.13 -11.70
C ALA A 96 3.75 29.02 -11.27
N ALA A 97 3.09 28.71 -10.17
CA ALA A 97 2.02 29.52 -9.64
C ALA A 97 2.47 30.89 -9.11
N GLY A 98 3.75 31.04 -8.76
CA GLY A 98 4.36 32.31 -8.35
C GLY A 98 3.77 32.94 -7.06
N ASP A 99 3.05 32.16 -6.28
CA ASP A 99 2.32 32.60 -5.09
C ASP A 99 2.83 31.84 -3.86
N LYS A 100 3.14 32.57 -2.77
CA LYS A 100 3.63 32.00 -1.51
C LYS A 100 2.69 30.97 -0.86
N LYS A 101 1.39 31.00 -1.20
CA LYS A 101 0.37 30.08 -0.70
C LYS A 101 0.06 28.95 -1.67
N ALA A 102 0.78 28.84 -2.78
CA ALA A 102 0.52 27.81 -3.78
C ALA A 102 0.72 26.40 -3.20
N GLY A 103 1.75 26.22 -2.38
CA GLY A 103 2.01 24.95 -1.69
C GLY A 103 0.86 24.55 -0.77
N ASP A 104 0.38 25.45 0.09
CA ASP A 104 -0.73 25.15 1.01
C ASP A 104 -1.99 24.75 0.22
N ARG A 105 -2.33 25.51 -0.85
CA ARG A 105 -3.49 25.18 -1.68
C ARG A 105 -3.35 23.87 -2.44
N TYR A 106 -2.14 23.53 -2.86
CA TYR A 106 -1.87 22.23 -3.51
C TYR A 106 -2.12 21.09 -2.51
N LEU A 107 -1.60 21.20 -1.30
CA LEU A 107 -1.78 20.18 -0.27
C LEU A 107 -3.25 20.04 0.18
N ASP A 108 -3.95 21.16 0.33
CA ASP A 108 -5.39 21.15 0.62
C ASP A 108 -6.17 20.42 -0.49
N LEU A 109 -5.87 20.72 -1.77
CA LEU A 109 -6.49 20.06 -2.92
C LEU A 109 -6.14 18.58 -2.96
N ALA A 110 -4.88 18.21 -2.77
CA ALA A 110 -4.44 16.80 -2.75
C ALA A 110 -5.19 16.02 -1.68
N SER A 111 -5.29 16.56 -0.47
CA SER A 111 -6.03 15.94 0.63
C SER A 111 -7.53 15.81 0.33
N GLU A 112 -8.15 16.81 -0.28
CA GLU A 112 -9.57 16.76 -0.66
C GLU A 112 -9.83 15.69 -1.74
N LEU A 113 -8.97 15.59 -2.73
CA LEU A 113 -9.09 14.61 -3.82
C LEU A 113 -8.87 13.18 -3.34
N GLN A 114 -7.92 12.96 -2.44
CA GLN A 114 -7.57 11.64 -1.94
C GLN A 114 -8.60 11.08 -0.95
N HIS A 115 -9.10 11.91 -0.06
CA HIS A 115 -9.92 11.44 1.05
C HIS A 115 -11.40 11.82 0.94
N GLY A 116 -11.73 12.86 0.19
CA GLY A 116 -13.09 13.36 0.11
C GLY A 116 -13.71 13.59 1.50
N SER A 117 -14.97 13.19 1.65
CA SER A 117 -15.70 13.28 2.93
C SER A 117 -15.47 12.12 3.90
N ASN A 118 -14.76 11.07 3.47
CA ASN A 118 -14.65 9.79 4.18
C ASN A 118 -13.26 9.49 4.77
N ALA A 119 -12.40 10.49 4.91
CA ALA A 119 -11.01 10.37 5.38
C ALA A 119 -10.82 9.45 6.60
N LYS A 120 -11.74 9.45 7.55
CA LYS A 120 -11.65 8.65 8.78
C LYS A 120 -11.86 7.14 8.57
N ARG A 121 -12.37 6.72 7.40
CA ARG A 121 -12.64 5.31 7.08
C ARG A 121 -11.62 4.71 6.13
N VAL A 122 -10.70 5.51 5.64
CA VAL A 122 -9.63 5.03 4.77
C VAL A 122 -8.61 4.29 5.64
N ILE A 123 -8.35 3.04 5.32
CA ILE A 123 -7.37 2.18 6.00
C ILE A 123 -6.14 1.93 5.15
N GLY A 124 -6.08 2.50 3.97
CA GLY A 124 -4.94 2.35 3.08
C GLY A 124 -5.24 2.82 1.66
N GLN A 125 -4.26 2.65 0.81
CA GLN A 125 -4.29 3.08 -0.58
C GLN A 125 -3.69 1.99 -1.45
N LEU A 126 -4.30 1.72 -2.59
CA LEU A 126 -3.80 0.81 -3.63
C LEU A 126 -3.33 1.65 -4.81
N LEU A 127 -2.08 1.47 -5.22
CA LEU A 127 -1.43 2.27 -6.26
C LEU A 127 -1.35 3.77 -5.92
N GLY A 128 -1.05 4.60 -6.90
CA GLY A 128 -0.97 6.05 -6.76
C GLY A 128 0.42 6.55 -6.39
N TYR A 129 0.46 7.80 -6.02
CA TYR A 129 1.66 8.47 -5.52
C TYR A 129 1.71 8.36 -4.01
N HIS A 130 2.84 8.67 -3.47
CA HIS A 130 2.98 8.76 -2.04
C HIS A 130 3.83 9.97 -1.65
N SER A 131 3.66 10.43 -0.41
CA SER A 131 4.43 11.53 0.15
C SER A 131 5.94 11.23 0.20
N ASP A 132 6.74 12.22 0.53
CA ASP A 132 8.20 12.28 0.49
C ASP A 132 8.96 11.13 1.14
N LEU A 133 8.32 10.42 2.05
CA LEU A 133 8.89 9.27 2.75
C LEU A 133 9.20 8.09 1.82
N ILE A 134 8.51 8.03 0.68
CA ILE A 134 8.72 6.95 -0.31
C ILE A 134 10.08 7.02 -1.01
N GLU A 135 10.68 8.16 -1.16
CA GLU A 135 11.96 8.21 -1.88
C GLU A 135 13.01 7.38 -1.15
N ASN A 136 13.15 7.55 0.16
CA ASN A 136 14.03 6.72 0.98
C ASN A 136 13.65 5.23 0.95
N MET A 137 12.34 4.92 0.86
CA MET A 137 11.85 3.56 0.78
C MET A 137 12.13 2.93 -0.58
N ARG A 138 12.03 3.70 -1.66
CA ARG A 138 12.43 3.28 -3.01
C ARG A 138 13.93 3.03 -3.10
N GLU A 139 14.74 3.87 -2.46
CA GLU A 139 16.18 3.65 -2.36
C GLU A 139 16.49 2.31 -1.69
N ALA A 140 15.81 2.01 -0.58
CA ALA A 140 15.95 0.72 0.08
C ALA A 140 15.53 -0.47 -0.81
N ALA A 141 14.47 -0.31 -1.61
CA ALA A 141 14.05 -1.32 -2.56
C ALA A 141 15.10 -1.53 -3.68
N VAL A 142 15.70 -0.45 -4.19
CA VAL A 142 16.78 -0.50 -5.18
C VAL A 142 18.00 -1.24 -4.64
N ASP A 143 18.39 -0.99 -3.39
CA ASP A 143 19.55 -1.62 -2.77
C ASP A 143 19.39 -3.15 -2.63
N HIS A 144 18.17 -3.63 -2.56
CA HIS A 144 17.85 -5.05 -2.48
C HIS A 144 17.54 -5.69 -3.85
N ASP A 145 17.42 -4.89 -4.92
CA ASP A 145 17.06 -5.38 -6.25
C ASP A 145 18.30 -5.83 -7.05
N PRO A 146 18.41 -7.10 -7.41
CA PRO A 146 19.54 -7.60 -8.21
C PRO A 146 19.57 -7.05 -9.64
N ARG A 147 18.50 -6.40 -10.12
CA ARG A 147 18.34 -5.93 -11.50
C ARG A 147 19.06 -4.61 -11.80
N LYS A 148 19.66 -3.97 -10.81
CA LYS A 148 20.26 -2.63 -10.92
C LYS A 148 19.23 -1.58 -11.35
N SER A 149 18.04 -1.65 -10.79
CA SER A 149 16.96 -0.70 -11.00
C SER A 149 17.29 0.68 -10.43
N THR A 150 16.48 1.67 -10.75
CA THR A 150 16.49 3.01 -10.15
C THR A 150 15.24 3.20 -9.32
N VAL A 151 15.18 4.25 -8.52
CA VAL A 151 14.00 4.60 -7.72
C VAL A 151 12.75 4.78 -8.57
N ASP A 152 12.90 5.26 -9.81
CA ASP A 152 11.80 5.47 -10.74
C ASP A 152 11.14 4.18 -11.25
N ASN A 153 11.82 3.04 -11.11
CA ASN A 153 11.25 1.74 -11.47
C ASN A 153 10.35 1.15 -10.38
N TRP A 154 10.37 1.71 -9.17
CA TRP A 154 9.59 1.23 -8.06
C TRP A 154 8.31 2.02 -7.87
N ARG A 155 7.19 1.31 -7.72
CA ARG A 155 5.84 1.86 -7.57
C ARG A 155 5.26 1.43 -6.23
N LEU A 156 4.39 2.25 -5.67
CA LEU A 156 3.54 1.83 -4.57
C LEU A 156 2.56 0.77 -5.07
N LEU A 157 2.60 -0.44 -4.51
CA LEU A 157 1.55 -1.43 -4.70
C LEU A 157 0.39 -1.13 -3.77
N TRP A 158 0.66 -1.06 -2.45
CA TRP A 158 -0.31 -0.55 -1.49
C TRP A 158 0.37 0.03 -0.23
N ARG A 159 -0.38 0.90 0.43
CA ARG A 159 -0.12 1.40 1.77
C ARG A 159 -1.24 0.91 2.68
N ILE A 160 -0.90 0.55 3.90
CA ILE A 160 -1.84 0.16 4.93
C ILE A 160 -1.54 0.98 6.18
N ASP A 161 -2.52 1.73 6.65
CA ASP A 161 -2.37 2.68 7.74
C ASP A 161 -2.88 2.08 9.05
N SER A 162 -2.26 2.45 10.17
CA SER A 162 -2.81 2.18 11.48
C SER A 162 -4.22 2.77 11.60
N ASN A 163 -5.17 1.98 12.09
CA ASN A 163 -6.54 2.41 12.25
C ASN A 163 -7.20 1.72 13.46
N PHE A 164 -7.50 2.49 14.49
CA PHE A 164 -8.12 1.98 15.71
C PHE A 164 -9.54 1.46 15.52
N GLU A 165 -10.27 1.93 14.51
CA GLU A 165 -11.65 1.47 14.26
C GLU A 165 -11.69 0.01 13.81
N VAL A 166 -10.62 -0.46 13.17
CA VAL A 166 -10.47 -1.87 12.76
C VAL A 166 -9.49 -2.65 13.65
N GLY A 167 -9.04 -2.06 14.74
CA GLY A 167 -8.13 -2.71 15.68
C GLY A 167 -6.71 -2.92 15.16
N LEU A 168 -6.31 -2.24 14.08
CA LEU A 168 -4.99 -2.33 13.49
C LEU A 168 -4.06 -1.24 14.05
N VAL A 169 -2.95 -1.65 14.63
CA VAL A 169 -1.88 -0.72 15.05
C VAL A 169 -0.55 -1.25 14.54
N VAL A 170 0.09 -0.48 13.69
CA VAL A 170 1.37 -0.81 13.08
C VAL A 170 2.44 -0.02 13.81
N GLY A 171 3.29 -0.70 14.59
CA GLY A 171 4.33 -0.05 15.40
C GLY A 171 3.75 1.05 16.31
N ASP A 172 4.36 2.23 16.29
CA ASP A 172 3.88 3.42 17.00
C ASP A 172 2.98 4.28 16.09
N MET A 173 1.83 3.72 15.69
CA MET A 173 0.87 4.35 14.77
C MET A 173 1.40 4.57 13.35
N GLY A 174 2.30 3.71 12.91
CA GLY A 174 2.91 3.77 11.60
C GLY A 174 2.08 3.14 10.48
N ASN A 175 2.76 2.89 9.38
CA ASN A 175 2.15 2.38 8.14
C ASN A 175 3.02 1.28 7.53
N PHE A 176 2.39 0.35 6.83
CA PHE A 176 3.08 -0.53 5.89
C PHE A 176 3.05 0.06 4.49
N PHE A 177 4.20 0.01 3.83
CA PHE A 177 4.33 0.31 2.41
C PHE A 177 4.84 -0.93 1.69
N VAL A 178 4.10 -1.36 0.69
CA VAL A 178 4.50 -2.46 -0.18
C VAL A 178 4.83 -1.87 -1.54
N LEU A 179 6.08 -1.96 -1.93
CA LEU A 179 6.59 -1.49 -3.21
C LEU A 179 6.75 -2.67 -4.18
N ILE A 180 6.55 -2.41 -5.45
CA ILE A 180 6.72 -3.37 -6.54
C ILE A 180 7.47 -2.71 -7.69
N HIS A 181 8.35 -3.48 -8.33
CA HIS A 181 9.00 -3.01 -9.55
C HIS A 181 7.99 -2.96 -10.71
N GLU A 182 8.07 -1.94 -11.56
CA GLU A 182 7.12 -1.72 -12.65
C GLU A 182 7.03 -2.90 -13.64
N ASP A 183 8.13 -3.62 -13.90
CA ASP A 183 8.13 -4.81 -14.74
C ASP A 183 7.33 -5.98 -14.15
N ASP A 184 7.19 -6.02 -12.82
CA ASP A 184 6.47 -7.10 -12.12
C ASP A 184 4.99 -6.73 -11.89
N LEU A 185 4.63 -5.43 -11.98
CA LEU A 185 3.32 -4.91 -11.62
C LEU A 185 2.17 -5.46 -12.49
N GLY A 186 2.38 -5.72 -13.74
CA GLY A 186 1.38 -6.31 -14.64
C GLY A 186 1.49 -7.84 -14.76
N GLN A 187 2.44 -8.43 -14.06
CA GLN A 187 2.70 -9.86 -14.09
C GLN A 187 2.05 -10.56 -12.90
N PRO A 188 1.79 -11.86 -12.95
CA PRO A 188 1.25 -12.58 -11.80
C PRO A 188 2.27 -12.82 -10.67
N ASP A 189 3.47 -12.29 -10.77
CA ASP A 189 4.59 -12.50 -9.85
C ASP A 189 4.71 -11.32 -8.86
N PHE A 190 3.91 -11.34 -7.82
CA PHE A 190 3.93 -10.34 -6.74
C PHE A 190 4.88 -10.73 -5.59
N GLU A 191 5.59 -11.85 -5.69
CA GLU A 191 6.51 -12.30 -4.64
C GLU A 191 7.76 -11.42 -4.52
N LYS A 192 8.07 -10.62 -5.56
CA LYS A 192 9.21 -9.70 -5.61
C LYS A 192 8.87 -8.29 -5.12
N THR A 193 7.99 -8.18 -4.17
CA THR A 193 7.69 -6.92 -3.53
C THR A 193 8.73 -6.59 -2.46
N HIS A 194 8.87 -5.30 -2.16
CA HIS A 194 9.66 -4.79 -1.05
C HIS A 194 8.73 -4.11 -0.05
N THR A 195 8.71 -4.60 1.18
CA THR A 195 7.87 -4.04 2.24
C THR A 195 8.70 -3.21 3.17
N VAL A 196 8.19 -2.05 3.53
CA VAL A 196 8.79 -1.13 4.50
C VAL A 196 7.76 -0.81 5.57
N LEU A 197 8.20 -0.82 6.81
CA LEU A 197 7.45 -0.35 7.97
C LEU A 197 7.96 1.03 8.34
N GLU A 198 7.05 1.98 8.43
CA GLU A 198 7.27 3.30 9.00
C GLU A 198 6.54 3.42 10.33
N THR A 199 7.25 3.87 11.37
CA THR A 199 6.70 4.04 12.73
C THR A 199 7.03 5.40 13.29
#